data_bc665fb0c593d709b7b0761523c9c277
#
_entry.id   bc665fb0c593d709b7b0761523c9c277
#
_cell.length_a   1.000
_cell.length_b   1.000
_cell.length_c   1.000
_cell.angle_alpha   90.00
_cell.angle_beta   90.00
_cell.angle_gamma   90.00
#
_symmetry.space_group_name_H-M   'P 1'
#
loop_
_entity.id
_entity.type
_entity.pdbx_description
1 polymer ?
#
loop_
_entity_poly.entity_id
_entity_poly.type
_entity_poly.pdbx_seq_one_letter_code
_entity_poly.pdbx_strand_id
1 'polypeptide(L)'
;MPVESFVAGERAMLETMLDVQREELGRLLSEVDDTQARARLVPSLTTLLGLVKHATFVEQVWFHSRVAGVPRADLGLPDTIDETFTLSQGDTVHTVGEAYLAACRHSRQVAEAHALDKQFPWHQGAVSLRFVYAHMIAELARHAGHGDVLVEQLKARAGRDG
;
A
#
# COMPACT_ATOMS: atom_id res chain seq x y z
N MET A 1 10.60 -1.04 -14.37
CA MET A 1 10.39 0.36 -14.84
C MET A 1 10.86 0.50 -16.29
N PRO A 2 10.09 1.12 -17.20
CA PRO A 2 10.57 1.45 -18.56
C PRO A 2 11.74 2.45 -18.49
N VAL A 3 12.74 2.30 -19.36
CA VAL A 3 13.94 3.16 -19.41
C VAL A 3 13.58 4.66 -19.61
N GLU A 4 12.52 4.92 -20.34
CA GLU A 4 11.97 6.26 -20.60
C GLU A 4 11.57 7.01 -19.31
N SER A 5 11.21 6.27 -18.25
CA SER A 5 10.85 6.86 -16.95
C SER A 5 12.03 7.50 -16.23
N PHE A 6 13.27 7.12 -16.54
CA PHE A 6 14.47 7.69 -15.88
C PHE A 6 14.79 9.11 -16.32
N VAL A 7 14.27 9.55 -17.46
CA VAL A 7 14.45 10.89 -18.01
C VAL A 7 13.13 11.67 -18.12
N ALA A 8 12.05 11.10 -17.58
CA ALA A 8 10.75 11.74 -17.54
C ALA A 8 10.74 12.99 -16.65
N GLY A 9 9.78 13.88 -16.88
CA GLY A 9 9.53 14.99 -15.96
C GLY A 9 9.20 14.49 -14.55
N GLU A 10 9.45 15.33 -13.53
CA GLU A 10 9.35 14.97 -12.10
C GLU A 10 8.05 14.23 -11.75
N ARG A 11 6.89 14.74 -12.21
CA ARG A 11 5.58 14.11 -11.93
C ARG A 11 5.51 12.68 -12.47
N ALA A 12 5.82 12.50 -13.74
CA ALA A 12 5.76 11.18 -14.37
C ALA A 12 6.73 10.18 -13.72
N MET A 13 7.90 10.66 -13.29
CA MET A 13 8.86 9.85 -12.54
C MET A 13 8.28 9.41 -11.19
N LEU A 14 7.72 10.33 -10.40
CA LEU A 14 7.14 10.01 -9.08
C LEU A 14 5.93 9.06 -9.20
N GLU A 15 5.06 9.27 -10.18
CA GLU A 15 3.92 8.41 -10.47
C GLU A 15 4.38 7.00 -10.86
N THR A 16 5.34 6.89 -11.77
CA THR A 16 5.90 5.59 -12.17
C THR A 16 6.57 4.87 -10.99
N MET A 17 7.35 5.56 -10.18
CA MET A 17 8.00 4.96 -9.02
C MET A 17 6.99 4.45 -8.00
N LEU A 18 5.92 5.22 -7.73
CA LEU A 18 4.87 4.79 -6.83
C LEU A 18 4.10 3.59 -7.39
N ASP A 19 3.79 3.59 -8.69
CA ASP A 19 3.06 2.49 -9.33
C ASP A 19 3.85 1.19 -9.34
N VAL A 20 5.18 1.25 -9.49
CA VAL A 20 6.04 0.08 -9.30
C VAL A 20 5.90 -0.51 -7.90
N GLN A 21 5.89 0.31 -6.85
CA GLN A 21 5.72 -0.20 -5.48
C GLN A 21 4.32 -0.78 -5.25
N ARG A 22 3.29 -0.18 -5.85
CA ARG A 22 1.92 -0.69 -5.82
C ARG A 22 1.80 -2.07 -6.46
N GLU A 23 2.44 -2.24 -7.62
CA GLU A 23 2.48 -3.51 -8.35
C GLU A 23 3.22 -4.59 -7.56
N GLU A 24 4.38 -4.26 -6.97
CA GLU A 24 5.15 -5.21 -6.15
C GLU A 24 4.36 -5.69 -4.92
N LEU A 25 3.66 -4.78 -4.22
CA LEU A 25 2.79 -5.16 -3.11
C LEU A 25 1.60 -6.02 -3.55
N GLY A 26 0.92 -5.64 -4.64
CA GLY A 26 -0.21 -6.41 -5.17
C GLY A 26 0.21 -7.82 -5.60
N ARG A 27 1.42 -7.95 -6.18
CA ARG A 27 1.99 -9.24 -6.61
C ARG A 27 2.18 -10.24 -5.47
N LEU A 28 2.43 -9.78 -4.24
CA LEU A 28 2.58 -10.67 -3.08
C LEU A 28 1.38 -11.61 -2.88
N LEU A 29 0.17 -11.16 -3.24
CA LEU A 29 -1.04 -11.96 -3.11
C LEU A 29 -1.27 -12.93 -4.27
N SER A 30 -0.61 -12.74 -5.42
CA SER A 30 -0.78 -13.62 -6.59
C SER A 30 -0.05 -14.97 -6.47
N GLU A 31 0.88 -15.09 -5.52
CA GLU A 31 1.72 -16.26 -5.34
C GLU A 31 1.26 -17.18 -4.19
N VAL A 32 0.16 -16.84 -3.52
CA VAL A 32 -0.28 -17.50 -2.28
C VAL A 32 -1.80 -17.73 -2.26
N ASP A 33 -2.23 -18.76 -1.56
CA ASP A 33 -3.64 -18.98 -1.22
C ASP A 33 -4.02 -18.22 0.07
N ASP A 34 -5.32 -18.24 0.43
CA ASP A 34 -5.84 -17.57 1.63
C ASP A 34 -5.19 -18.07 2.93
N THR A 35 -4.87 -19.36 3.03
CA THR A 35 -4.23 -19.94 4.21
C THR A 35 -2.80 -19.41 4.35
N GLN A 36 -2.05 -19.43 3.26
CA GLN A 36 -0.69 -18.92 3.20
C GLN A 36 -0.63 -17.41 3.45
N ALA A 37 -1.55 -16.64 2.83
CA ALA A 37 -1.61 -15.19 2.99
C ALA A 37 -1.90 -14.74 4.43
N ARG A 38 -2.61 -15.56 5.21
CA ARG A 38 -2.93 -15.35 6.63
C ARG A 38 -1.89 -15.90 7.59
N ALA A 39 -0.90 -16.65 7.10
CA ALA A 39 0.08 -17.31 7.96
C ALA A 39 0.91 -16.29 8.77
N ARG A 40 0.98 -16.49 10.08
CA ARG A 40 1.84 -15.69 10.97
C ARG A 40 3.23 -16.29 11.01
N LEU A 41 4.16 -15.67 10.33
CA LEU A 41 5.55 -16.10 10.20
C LEU A 41 6.49 -15.33 11.12
N VAL A 42 6.01 -14.24 11.71
CA VAL A 42 6.73 -13.36 12.62
C VAL A 42 5.87 -13.09 13.87
N PRO A 43 6.47 -12.65 15.01
CA PRO A 43 5.72 -12.40 16.26
C PRO A 43 4.69 -11.28 16.17
N SER A 44 4.88 -10.31 15.27
CA SER A 44 3.95 -9.18 15.06
C SER A 44 2.65 -9.64 14.36
N LEU A 45 1.71 -8.71 14.17
CA LEU A 45 0.47 -8.92 13.41
C LEU A 45 0.69 -9.03 11.89
N THR A 46 1.95 -8.87 11.44
CA THR A 46 2.30 -8.83 10.02
C THR A 46 2.10 -10.19 9.36
N THR A 47 1.20 -10.22 8.38
CA THR A 47 0.98 -11.32 7.44
C THR A 47 1.00 -10.74 6.03
N LEU A 48 1.10 -11.55 4.97
CA LEU A 48 1.02 -11.04 3.59
C LEU A 48 -0.30 -10.31 3.34
N LEU A 49 -1.41 -10.91 3.77
CA LEU A 49 -2.73 -10.30 3.62
C LEU A 49 -2.86 -9.00 4.44
N GLY A 50 -2.31 -8.98 5.66
CA GLY A 50 -2.28 -7.80 6.53
C GLY A 50 -1.45 -6.66 5.95
N LEU A 51 -0.33 -6.95 5.26
CA LEU A 51 0.48 -5.93 4.58
C LEU A 51 -0.29 -5.21 3.48
N VAL A 52 -0.99 -5.95 2.61
CA VAL A 52 -1.77 -5.34 1.53
C VAL A 52 -3.00 -4.61 2.06
N LYS A 53 -3.64 -5.13 3.11
CA LYS A 53 -4.71 -4.44 3.83
C LYS A 53 -4.23 -3.11 4.43
N HIS A 54 -3.08 -3.13 5.09
CA HIS A 54 -2.44 -1.92 5.62
C HIS A 54 -2.09 -0.93 4.50
N ALA A 55 -1.57 -1.38 3.36
CA ALA A 55 -1.28 -0.52 2.23
C ALA A 55 -2.55 0.15 1.68
N THR A 56 -3.69 -0.54 1.66
CA THR A 56 -4.99 0.05 1.32
C THR A 56 -5.34 1.21 2.27
N PHE A 57 -5.18 1.01 3.57
CA PHE A 57 -5.37 2.06 4.58
C PHE A 57 -4.43 3.26 4.35
N VAL A 58 -3.15 3.02 4.05
CA VAL A 58 -2.17 4.08 3.81
C VAL A 58 -2.54 4.91 2.57
N GLU A 59 -2.98 4.28 1.47
CA GLU A 59 -3.51 4.95 0.28
C GLU A 59 -4.71 5.86 0.65
N GLN A 60 -5.64 5.34 1.42
CA GLN A 60 -6.83 6.08 1.86
C GLN A 60 -6.48 7.25 2.77
N VAL A 61 -5.56 7.09 3.72
CA VAL A 61 -5.13 8.18 4.61
C VAL A 61 -4.45 9.31 3.84
N TRP A 62 -3.55 8.97 2.91
CA TRP A 62 -2.74 9.98 2.25
C TRP A 62 -3.46 10.64 1.09
N PHE A 63 -4.13 9.89 0.24
CA PHE A 63 -4.81 10.46 -0.92
C PHE A 63 -6.27 10.78 -0.65
N HIS A 64 -7.08 9.84 -0.14
CA HIS A 64 -8.51 10.05 -0.03
C HIS A 64 -8.85 10.98 1.15
N SER A 65 -8.18 10.83 2.28
CA SER A 65 -8.44 11.72 3.41
C SER A 65 -7.68 13.04 3.29
N ARG A 66 -6.36 13.00 3.18
CA ARG A 66 -5.55 14.24 3.24
C ARG A 66 -5.61 15.05 1.94
N VAL A 67 -5.38 14.44 0.78
CA VAL A 67 -5.36 15.17 -0.50
C VAL A 67 -6.76 15.53 -0.95
N ALA A 68 -7.72 14.61 -0.93
CA ALA A 68 -9.11 14.88 -1.30
C ALA A 68 -9.92 15.62 -0.20
N GLY A 69 -9.40 15.67 1.04
CA GLY A 69 -10.06 16.38 2.15
C GLY A 69 -11.25 15.63 2.77
N VAL A 70 -11.39 14.32 2.53
CA VAL A 70 -12.47 13.53 3.13
C VAL A 70 -12.13 13.18 4.58
N PRO A 71 -13.00 13.45 5.56
CA PRO A 71 -12.78 13.07 6.96
C PRO A 71 -12.53 11.55 7.10
N ARG A 72 -11.56 11.18 7.96
CA ARG A 72 -11.23 9.76 8.19
C ARG A 72 -12.44 8.94 8.65
N ALA A 73 -13.30 9.55 9.49
CA ALA A 73 -14.52 8.91 9.97
C ALA A 73 -15.48 8.54 8.82
N ASP A 74 -15.60 9.41 7.80
CA ASP A 74 -16.47 9.17 6.64
C ASP A 74 -15.92 8.06 5.73
N LEU A 75 -14.61 7.80 5.80
CA LEU A 75 -13.95 6.69 5.11
C LEU A 75 -13.99 5.38 5.92
N GLY A 76 -14.48 5.40 7.16
CA GLY A 76 -14.49 4.22 8.04
C GLY A 76 -13.10 3.68 8.35
N LEU A 77 -12.07 4.55 8.40
CA LEU A 77 -10.69 4.14 8.61
C LEU A 77 -10.43 3.72 10.05
N PRO A 78 -9.60 2.69 10.28
CA PRO A 78 -9.14 2.31 11.60
C PRO A 78 -8.49 3.46 12.38
N ASP A 79 -8.65 3.45 13.70
CA ASP A 79 -8.06 4.45 14.60
C ASP A 79 -6.61 4.14 14.95
N THR A 80 -6.26 2.86 15.05
CA THR A 80 -4.92 2.39 15.43
C THR A 80 -4.21 1.68 14.29
N ILE A 81 -2.88 1.68 14.34
CA ILE A 81 -2.06 0.95 13.34
C ILE A 81 -2.29 -0.55 13.44
N ASP A 82 -2.45 -1.12 14.62
CA ASP A 82 -2.67 -2.55 14.81
C ASP A 82 -3.97 -3.03 14.14
N GLU A 83 -5.03 -2.21 14.19
CA GLU A 83 -6.29 -2.51 13.50
C GLU A 83 -6.11 -2.62 11.99
N THR A 84 -5.18 -1.86 11.38
CA THR A 84 -4.92 -1.90 9.94
C THR A 84 -4.35 -3.24 9.47
N PHE A 85 -3.68 -3.99 10.37
CA PHE A 85 -3.14 -5.33 10.12
C PHE A 85 -4.08 -6.45 10.59
N THR A 86 -5.12 -6.12 11.36
CA THR A 86 -6.06 -7.11 11.90
C THR A 86 -6.98 -7.63 10.80
N LEU A 87 -7.01 -8.95 10.64
CA LEU A 87 -7.81 -9.62 9.61
C LEU A 87 -9.16 -10.06 10.16
N SER A 88 -10.23 -9.78 9.41
CA SER A 88 -11.57 -10.33 9.61
C SER A 88 -11.73 -11.69 8.90
N GLN A 89 -12.84 -12.38 9.14
CA GLN A 89 -13.16 -13.62 8.41
C GLN A 89 -13.42 -13.39 6.93
N GLY A 90 -13.91 -12.22 6.55
CA GLY A 90 -14.20 -11.86 5.16
C GLY A 90 -12.98 -11.39 4.36
N ASP A 91 -11.82 -11.18 5.00
CA ASP A 91 -10.61 -10.78 4.30
C ASP A 91 -10.01 -12.01 3.59
N THR A 92 -10.02 -12.01 2.28
CA THR A 92 -9.41 -13.04 1.42
C THR A 92 -8.38 -12.40 0.50
N VAL A 93 -7.54 -13.20 -0.14
CA VAL A 93 -6.63 -12.72 -1.19
C VAL A 93 -7.40 -11.91 -2.23
N HIS A 94 -8.58 -12.39 -2.65
CA HIS A 94 -9.41 -11.69 -3.60
C HIS A 94 -9.96 -10.37 -3.06
N THR A 95 -10.64 -10.37 -1.90
CA THR A 95 -11.33 -9.17 -1.39
C THR A 95 -10.34 -8.06 -1.00
N VAL A 96 -9.22 -8.42 -0.39
CA VAL A 96 -8.17 -7.45 -0.02
C VAL A 96 -7.42 -6.93 -1.26
N GLY A 97 -7.13 -7.81 -2.23
CA GLY A 97 -6.52 -7.42 -3.50
C GLY A 97 -7.37 -6.44 -4.29
N GLU A 98 -8.68 -6.71 -4.45
CA GLU A 98 -9.60 -5.80 -5.14
C GLU A 98 -9.75 -4.45 -4.42
N ALA A 99 -9.86 -4.45 -3.08
CA ALA A 99 -9.90 -3.23 -2.30
C ALA A 99 -8.64 -2.38 -2.47
N TYR A 100 -7.47 -3.01 -2.46
CA TYR A 100 -6.19 -2.35 -2.71
C TYR A 100 -6.12 -1.72 -4.10
N LEU A 101 -6.44 -2.47 -5.13
CA LEU A 101 -6.46 -1.97 -6.51
C LEU A 101 -7.44 -0.81 -6.69
N ALA A 102 -8.62 -0.89 -6.07
CA ALA A 102 -9.60 0.19 -6.08
C ALA A 102 -9.06 1.46 -5.39
N ALA A 103 -8.42 1.32 -4.23
CA ALA A 103 -7.80 2.43 -3.52
C ALA A 103 -6.71 3.10 -4.36
N CYS A 104 -5.82 2.31 -4.99
CA CYS A 104 -4.77 2.84 -5.87
C CYS A 104 -5.33 3.60 -7.08
N ARG A 105 -6.39 3.08 -7.72
CA ARG A 105 -7.05 3.79 -8.84
C ARG A 105 -7.63 5.13 -8.39
N HIS A 106 -8.32 5.16 -7.26
CA HIS A 106 -8.89 6.40 -6.73
C HIS A 106 -7.81 7.41 -6.31
N SER A 107 -6.72 6.93 -5.70
CA SER A 107 -5.56 7.77 -5.34
C SER A 107 -4.95 8.47 -6.57
N ARG A 108 -4.83 7.79 -7.72
CA ARG A 108 -4.36 8.40 -8.96
C ARG A 108 -5.29 9.52 -9.41
N GLN A 109 -6.61 9.27 -9.45
CA GLN A 109 -7.62 10.28 -9.83
C GLN A 109 -7.56 11.52 -8.93
N VAL A 110 -7.45 11.32 -7.62
CA VAL A 110 -7.30 12.40 -6.64
C VAL A 110 -6.04 13.21 -6.90
N ALA A 111 -4.92 12.55 -7.13
CA ALA A 111 -3.63 13.22 -7.34
C ALA A 111 -3.56 14.02 -8.64
N GLU A 112 -4.20 13.55 -9.73
CA GLU A 112 -4.24 14.23 -11.03
C GLU A 112 -4.79 15.65 -10.95
N ALA A 113 -5.72 15.91 -10.03
CA ALA A 113 -6.37 17.22 -9.87
C ALA A 113 -5.47 18.30 -9.25
N HIS A 114 -4.25 17.95 -8.81
CA HIS A 114 -3.41 18.85 -8.03
C HIS A 114 -1.99 18.98 -8.58
N ALA A 115 -1.40 20.19 -8.51
CA ALA A 115 0.02 20.41 -8.79
C ALA A 115 0.90 19.80 -7.69
N LEU A 116 2.14 19.41 -8.04
CA LEU A 116 3.09 18.82 -7.06
C LEU A 116 3.37 19.71 -5.86
N ASP A 117 3.33 21.04 -6.04
CA ASP A 117 3.57 22.03 -4.98
C ASP A 117 2.31 22.36 -4.16
N LYS A 118 1.14 21.85 -4.54
CA LYS A 118 -0.08 22.04 -3.76
C LYS A 118 0.12 21.48 -2.35
N GLN A 119 -0.22 22.30 -1.35
CA GLN A 119 -0.09 21.96 0.06
C GLN A 119 -1.43 21.49 0.64
N PHE A 120 -1.33 20.54 1.58
CA PHE A 120 -2.45 19.94 2.30
C PHE A 120 -2.15 19.97 3.80
N PRO A 121 -3.17 20.15 4.67
CA PRO A 121 -2.98 20.17 6.12
C PRO A 121 -2.39 18.87 6.67
N TRP A 122 -1.46 19.00 7.62
CA TRP A 122 -0.90 17.88 8.37
C TRP A 122 -0.64 18.33 9.81
N HIS A 123 -0.61 17.39 10.78
CA HIS A 123 -0.51 17.71 12.22
C HIS A 123 0.76 18.51 12.57
N GLN A 124 1.80 18.46 11.75
CA GLN A 124 3.03 19.24 11.91
C GLN A 124 3.08 20.49 10.99
N GLY A 125 1.94 20.92 10.45
CA GLY A 125 1.84 22.06 9.55
C GLY A 125 1.20 21.71 8.20
N ALA A 126 1.98 21.61 7.13
CA ALA A 126 1.48 21.24 5.81
C ALA A 126 2.48 20.33 5.07
N VAL A 127 1.97 19.54 4.13
CA VAL A 127 2.76 18.71 3.21
C VAL A 127 2.37 19.01 1.77
N SER A 128 3.33 18.98 0.85
CA SER A 128 3.05 19.10 -0.59
C SER A 128 2.64 17.74 -1.18
N LEU A 129 1.99 17.76 -2.36
CA LEU A 129 1.73 16.51 -3.10
C LEU A 129 3.03 15.78 -3.43
N ARG A 130 4.11 16.51 -3.74
CA ARG A 130 5.45 15.93 -3.95
C ARG A 130 5.91 15.12 -2.73
N PHE A 131 5.74 15.66 -1.52
CA PHE A 131 6.04 14.93 -0.30
C PHE A 131 5.18 13.67 -0.15
N VAL A 132 3.88 13.76 -0.46
CA VAL A 132 2.98 12.59 -0.41
C VAL A 132 3.49 11.47 -1.32
N TYR A 133 3.86 11.78 -2.57
CA TYR A 133 4.45 10.79 -3.47
C TYR A 133 5.73 10.17 -2.89
N ALA A 134 6.68 10.99 -2.44
CA ALA A 134 7.95 10.50 -1.89
C ALA A 134 7.73 9.62 -0.65
N HIS A 135 6.83 10.03 0.24
CA HIS A 135 6.45 9.27 1.43
C HIS A 135 5.83 7.91 1.07
N MET A 136 4.86 7.92 0.14
CA MET A 136 4.18 6.71 -0.31
C MET A 136 5.12 5.71 -0.99
N ILE A 137 6.05 6.20 -1.81
CA ILE A 137 7.09 5.35 -2.43
C ILE A 137 7.92 4.66 -1.34
N ALA A 138 8.39 5.40 -0.34
CA ALA A 138 9.21 4.85 0.74
C ALA A 138 8.42 3.86 1.61
N GLU A 139 7.16 4.17 1.91
CA GLU A 139 6.28 3.35 2.74
C GLU A 139 5.93 2.02 2.05
N LEU A 140 5.49 2.08 0.79
CA LEU A 140 5.13 0.87 0.06
C LEU A 140 6.35 0.01 -0.27
N ALA A 141 7.52 0.61 -0.59
CA ALA A 141 8.76 -0.13 -0.81
C ALA A 141 9.19 -0.91 0.44
N ARG A 142 9.07 -0.30 1.63
CA ARG A 142 9.33 -0.99 2.91
C ARG A 142 8.43 -2.20 3.09
N HIS A 143 7.14 -2.03 2.85
CA HIS A 143 6.17 -3.11 3.01
C HIS A 143 6.30 -4.20 1.93
N ALA A 144 6.66 -3.86 0.71
CA ALA A 144 6.98 -4.82 -0.34
C ALA A 144 8.17 -5.70 0.07
N GLY A 145 9.27 -5.10 0.57
CA GLY A 145 10.42 -5.85 1.08
C GLY A 145 10.09 -6.75 2.28
N HIS A 146 9.23 -6.32 3.20
CA HIS A 146 8.72 -7.20 4.27
C HIS A 146 7.93 -8.39 3.70
N GLY A 147 7.10 -8.14 2.68
CA GLY A 147 6.34 -9.17 2.00
C GLY A 147 7.22 -10.20 1.30
N ASP A 148 8.28 -9.77 0.60
CA ASP A 148 9.23 -10.66 -0.06
C ASP A 148 9.86 -11.66 0.92
N VAL A 149 10.26 -11.20 2.11
CA VAL A 149 10.79 -12.07 3.18
C VAL A 149 9.74 -13.08 3.66
N LEU A 150 8.48 -12.67 3.79
CA LEU A 150 7.41 -13.59 4.19
C LEU A 150 7.13 -14.65 3.11
N VAL A 151 7.14 -14.29 1.83
CA VAL A 151 7.01 -15.24 0.71
C VAL A 151 8.16 -16.24 0.71
N GLU A 152 9.39 -15.79 0.92
CA GLU A 152 10.56 -16.68 1.05
C GLU A 152 10.39 -17.68 2.19
N GLN A 153 9.92 -17.24 3.36
CA GLN A 153 9.66 -18.12 4.50
C GLN A 153 8.55 -19.15 4.23
N LEU A 154 7.49 -18.77 3.52
CA LEU A 154 6.44 -19.70 3.10
C LEU A 154 6.98 -20.80 2.17
N LYS A 155 7.75 -20.40 1.16
CA LYS A 155 8.39 -21.34 0.22
C LYS A 155 9.35 -22.30 0.93
N ALA A 156 10.12 -21.78 1.90
CA ALA A 156 11.04 -22.61 2.70
C ALA A 156 10.32 -23.60 3.63
N ARG A 157 9.12 -23.30 4.10
CA ARG A 157 8.28 -24.26 4.87
C ARG A 157 7.71 -25.35 3.98
N ALA A 158 7.12 -24.97 2.84
CA ALA A 158 6.55 -25.93 1.90
C ALA A 158 7.58 -26.97 1.39
N GLY A 159 8.83 -26.57 1.20
CA GLY A 159 9.90 -27.47 0.77
C GLY A 159 10.46 -28.38 1.90
N ARG A 160 10.04 -28.20 3.16
CA ARG A 160 10.40 -29.09 4.28
C ARG A 160 9.35 -30.14 4.58
N ASP A 161 8.14 -29.93 4.13
CA ASP A 161 6.97 -30.81 4.39
C ASP A 161 6.71 -31.80 3.22
N GLY A 162 7.51 -31.74 2.14
CA GLY A 162 7.49 -32.61 0.96
C GLY A 162 8.76 -33.44 0.82
#